data_dfdb0fc4ff374bf5d83b940493744a60
#
_entry.id   dfdb0fc4ff374bf5d83b940493744a60
#
_cell.length_a   1.000
_cell.length_b   1.000
_cell.length_c   1.000
_cell.angle_alpha   90.00
_cell.angle_beta   90.00
_cell.angle_gamma   90.00
#
_symmetry.space_group_name_H-M   'P 1'
#
loop_
_entity.id
_entity.type
_entity.pdbx_description
1 polymer ?
#
loop_
_entity_poly.entity_id
_entity_poly.type
_entity_poly.pdbx_seq_one_letter_code
_entity_poly.pdbx_strand_id
1 'polypeptide(L)'
;MTGRGGATPPGRIALHGGGEFEPGDEPFLDALVAAALPSSAAQARRGDTEWVAELRIVVVPAAAARERPSASAKQGIAALKRAAARAAVAARVEPALVVDRETGENLALAARLSAADLIYLPGGHPDLVPGLLEGTLAWRSILAAHARGAVVAGASAGAMGLAGRTWTPTGWLPALNLVPRLFVAPHFAMFEANLGAWATAIDELETAGFGRLGLDERTGVISTDFAGGPWHVFGEGRAHWYPVGGGRVVAVHGETLDLFPRTPPP
;
A
#
# COMPACT_ATOMS: atom_id res chain seq x y z
N MET A 1 27.69 22.22 20.49
CA MET A 1 26.26 21.90 20.26
C MET A 1 26.19 21.01 19.04
N THR A 2 26.21 19.70 19.23
CA THR A 2 26.12 18.70 18.17
C THR A 2 24.65 18.50 17.86
N GLY A 3 24.18 19.02 16.72
CA GLY A 3 22.86 18.76 16.21
C GLY A 3 22.66 17.25 16.01
N ARG A 4 21.76 16.65 16.77
CA ARG A 4 21.26 15.31 16.48
C ARG A 4 20.56 15.40 15.14
N GLY A 5 21.18 14.86 14.10
CA GLY A 5 20.50 14.60 12.83
C GLY A 5 19.34 13.65 13.13
N GLY A 6 18.13 14.21 13.19
CA GLY A 6 16.92 13.41 13.37
C GLY A 6 16.82 12.43 12.18
N ALA A 7 16.77 11.13 12.47
CA ALA A 7 16.49 10.13 11.45
C ALA A 7 15.15 10.48 10.79
N THR A 8 15.14 10.46 9.44
CA THR A 8 13.90 10.62 8.69
C THR A 8 12.90 9.54 9.16
N PRO A 9 11.66 9.90 9.51
CA PRO A 9 10.67 8.89 9.85
C PRO A 9 10.44 7.97 8.65
N PRO A 10 10.17 6.67 8.87
CA PRO A 10 9.82 5.76 7.79
C PRO A 10 8.58 6.26 7.06
N GLY A 11 8.46 5.83 5.80
CA GLY A 11 7.38 6.23 4.91
C GLY A 11 6.00 5.78 5.38
N ARG A 12 5.00 6.25 4.70
CA ARG A 12 3.61 5.84 4.91
C ARG A 12 3.32 4.53 4.19
N ILE A 13 2.30 3.82 4.65
CA ILE A 13 1.76 2.65 3.99
C ILE A 13 0.35 2.98 3.51
N ALA A 14 -0.01 2.50 2.32
CA ALA A 14 -1.34 2.66 1.77
C ALA A 14 -1.89 1.30 1.32
N LEU A 15 -3.14 1.02 1.66
CA LEU A 15 -3.83 -0.23 1.34
C LEU A 15 -5.14 0.11 0.63
N HIS A 16 -5.43 -0.55 -0.50
CA HIS A 16 -6.56 -0.24 -1.37
C HIS A 16 -7.38 -1.50 -1.67
N GLY A 17 -8.70 -1.34 -1.74
CA GLY A 17 -9.65 -2.45 -1.83
C GLY A 17 -9.83 -3.07 -3.21
N GLY A 18 -9.23 -2.50 -4.26
CA GLY A 18 -9.43 -2.96 -5.64
C GLY A 18 -10.34 -2.04 -6.45
N GLY A 19 -10.56 -2.38 -7.74
CA GLY A 19 -11.13 -1.43 -8.69
C GLY A 19 -10.17 -0.26 -8.98
N GLU A 20 -8.87 -0.52 -8.77
CA GLU A 20 -7.83 0.48 -8.95
C GLU A 20 -7.74 0.94 -10.40
N PHE A 21 -7.48 2.23 -10.57
CA PHE A 21 -7.34 2.93 -11.85
C PHE A 21 -8.64 3.13 -12.64
N GLU A 22 -9.78 2.66 -12.12
CA GLU A 22 -11.12 2.91 -12.67
C GLU A 22 -11.61 4.33 -12.33
N PRO A 23 -12.63 4.85 -13.04
CA PRO A 23 -13.30 6.09 -12.63
C PRO A 23 -13.82 6.00 -11.19
N GLY A 24 -13.56 7.05 -10.40
CA GLY A 24 -13.90 7.08 -8.96
C GLY A 24 -12.75 6.72 -8.03
N ASP A 25 -11.59 6.27 -8.58
CA ASP A 25 -10.37 6.01 -7.79
C ASP A 25 -9.50 7.26 -7.56
N GLU A 26 -9.87 8.39 -8.18
CA GLU A 26 -9.10 9.63 -8.13
C GLU A 26 -8.82 10.13 -6.70
N PRO A 27 -9.80 10.11 -5.75
CA PRO A 27 -9.54 10.62 -4.40
C PRO A 27 -8.40 9.87 -3.68
N PHE A 28 -8.32 8.54 -3.87
CA PHE A 28 -7.24 7.77 -3.28
C PHE A 28 -5.89 8.03 -3.96
N LEU A 29 -5.86 8.03 -5.30
CA LEU A 29 -4.63 8.26 -6.06
C LEU A 29 -4.06 9.67 -5.82
N ASP A 30 -4.92 10.69 -5.69
CA ASP A 30 -4.52 12.06 -5.41
C ASP A 30 -3.93 12.18 -3.99
N ALA A 31 -4.59 11.55 -3.01
CA ALA A 31 -4.09 11.48 -1.64
C ALA A 31 -2.75 10.72 -1.56
N LEU A 32 -2.60 9.66 -2.35
CA LEU A 32 -1.38 8.86 -2.41
C LEU A 32 -0.20 9.69 -2.95
N VAL A 33 -0.41 10.44 -4.04
CA VAL A 33 0.60 11.36 -4.58
C VAL A 33 0.94 12.45 -3.56
N ALA A 34 -0.07 13.02 -2.91
CA ALA A 34 0.15 14.04 -1.87
C ALA A 34 0.94 13.48 -0.67
N ALA A 35 0.67 12.22 -0.29
CA ALA A 35 1.38 11.54 0.79
C ALA A 35 2.86 11.28 0.49
N ALA A 36 3.21 11.11 -0.79
CA ALA A 36 4.56 10.85 -1.26
C ALA A 36 5.42 12.12 -1.40
N LEU A 37 4.81 13.30 -1.29
CA LEU A 37 5.57 14.56 -1.36
C LEU A 37 6.41 14.74 -0.10
N PRO A 38 7.69 15.09 -0.22
CA PRO A 38 8.50 15.48 0.93
C PRO A 38 7.85 16.63 1.71
N SER A 39 7.93 16.60 3.02
CA SER A 39 7.35 17.63 3.89
C SER A 39 7.86 19.04 3.56
N SER A 40 9.09 19.15 3.07
CA SER A 40 9.69 20.40 2.55
C SER A 40 9.03 20.88 1.25
N ALA A 41 8.65 19.95 0.35
CA ALA A 41 7.96 20.30 -0.90
C ALA A 41 6.49 20.68 -0.65
N ALA A 42 5.85 20.13 0.37
CA ALA A 42 4.54 20.56 0.84
C ALA A 42 4.60 22.00 1.42
N GLN A 43 5.74 22.39 1.99
CA GLN A 43 6.00 23.75 2.45
C GLN A 43 6.33 24.71 1.30
N ALA A 44 7.09 24.28 0.29
CA ALA A 44 7.45 25.09 -0.88
C ALA A 44 6.24 25.54 -1.72
N ARG A 45 5.14 24.78 -1.70
CA ARG A 45 3.86 25.16 -2.35
C ARG A 45 3.18 26.37 -1.72
N ARG A 46 3.66 26.85 -0.56
CA ARG A 46 3.10 28.04 0.12
C ARG A 46 3.77 29.36 -0.24
N GLY A 47 4.68 29.40 -1.19
CA GLY A 47 5.17 30.67 -1.69
C GLY A 47 6.67 30.84 -1.93
N ASP A 48 7.49 29.82 -1.67
CA ASP A 48 8.93 29.91 -1.98
C ASP A 48 9.22 29.20 -3.30
N THR A 49 9.61 30.02 -4.28
CA THR A 49 10.11 29.61 -5.59
C THR A 49 11.46 28.94 -5.43
N GLU A 50 11.55 27.62 -5.60
CA GLU A 50 12.62 26.93 -6.32
C GLU A 50 12.62 25.42 -6.05
N TRP A 51 12.74 24.64 -7.15
CA TRP A 51 12.97 23.20 -7.21
C TRP A 51 11.87 22.30 -6.64
N VAL A 52 10.84 22.06 -7.45
CA VAL A 52 10.02 20.85 -7.29
C VAL A 52 10.86 19.66 -7.75
N ALA A 53 11.46 18.93 -6.80
CA ALA A 53 12.10 17.67 -7.10
C ALA A 53 11.07 16.76 -7.80
N GLU A 54 11.44 16.18 -8.94
CA GLU A 54 10.59 15.26 -9.69
C GLU A 54 10.26 14.05 -8.82
N LEU A 55 8.97 13.79 -8.55
CA LEU A 55 8.52 12.64 -7.76
C LEU A 55 8.79 11.33 -8.52
N ARG A 56 9.51 10.42 -7.92
CA ARG A 56 9.84 9.11 -8.51
C ARG A 56 8.85 8.06 -8.05
N ILE A 57 8.02 7.63 -8.98
CA ILE A 57 6.98 6.62 -8.72
C ILE A 57 7.33 5.35 -9.46
N VAL A 58 7.29 4.21 -8.77
CA VAL A 58 7.59 2.89 -9.34
C VAL A 58 6.39 1.97 -9.18
N VAL A 59 5.91 1.41 -10.29
CA VAL A 59 4.83 0.41 -10.30
C VAL A 59 5.43 -0.99 -10.40
N VAL A 60 5.10 -1.86 -9.44
CA VAL A 60 5.62 -3.23 -9.31
C VAL A 60 4.48 -4.22 -9.53
N PRO A 61 4.23 -4.73 -10.74
CA PRO A 61 3.09 -5.56 -11.06
C PRO A 61 3.32 -7.05 -10.73
N ALA A 62 3.91 -7.34 -9.55
CA ALA A 62 4.24 -8.70 -9.14
C ALA A 62 3.00 -9.61 -9.04
N ALA A 63 1.87 -9.09 -8.54
CA ALA A 63 0.63 -9.86 -8.48
C ALA A 63 0.08 -10.26 -9.87
N ALA A 64 0.41 -9.52 -10.92
CA ALA A 64 -0.03 -9.79 -12.29
C ALA A 64 0.97 -10.63 -13.10
N ALA A 65 2.04 -11.17 -12.48
CA ALA A 65 3.15 -11.84 -13.17
C ALA A 65 2.73 -13.03 -14.05
N ARG A 66 1.67 -13.77 -13.65
CA ARG A 66 1.14 -14.91 -14.42
C ARG A 66 0.24 -14.53 -15.59
N GLU A 67 -0.17 -13.25 -15.67
CA GLU A 67 -1.13 -12.80 -16.68
C GLU A 67 -0.53 -11.73 -17.58
N ARG A 68 -0.73 -10.46 -17.25
CA ARG A 68 -0.35 -9.31 -18.07
C ARG A 68 0.42 -8.25 -17.29
N PRO A 69 1.60 -8.57 -16.75
CA PRO A 69 2.32 -7.63 -15.88
C PRO A 69 2.63 -6.29 -16.56
N SER A 70 2.98 -6.30 -17.84
CA SER A 70 3.22 -5.08 -18.62
C SER A 70 1.95 -4.24 -18.83
N ALA A 71 0.79 -4.86 -18.97
CA ALA A 71 -0.48 -4.14 -19.11
C ALA A 71 -0.89 -3.52 -17.77
N SER A 72 -0.81 -4.28 -16.68
CA SER A 72 -1.05 -3.79 -15.31
C SER A 72 -0.14 -2.61 -14.99
N ALA A 73 1.17 -2.72 -15.27
CA ALA A 73 2.10 -1.61 -15.09
C ALA A 73 1.73 -0.37 -15.91
N LYS A 74 1.34 -0.54 -17.19
CA LYS A 74 0.92 0.59 -18.05
C LYS A 74 -0.31 1.32 -17.49
N GLN A 75 -1.30 0.58 -16.99
CA GLN A 75 -2.49 1.16 -16.38
C GLN A 75 -2.12 1.98 -15.13
N GLY A 76 -1.33 1.41 -14.23
CA GLY A 76 -0.85 2.11 -13.04
C GLY A 76 -0.03 3.35 -13.36
N ILE A 77 0.89 3.26 -14.33
CA ILE A 77 1.69 4.40 -14.79
C ILE A 77 0.79 5.52 -15.32
N ALA A 78 -0.20 5.18 -16.15
CA ALA A 78 -1.12 6.18 -16.71
C ALA A 78 -1.96 6.85 -15.61
N ALA A 79 -2.48 6.07 -14.67
CA ALA A 79 -3.29 6.60 -13.57
C ALA A 79 -2.49 7.49 -12.61
N LEU A 80 -1.30 7.07 -12.20
CA LEU A 80 -0.44 7.85 -11.32
C LEU A 80 0.13 9.11 -11.98
N LYS A 81 0.39 9.08 -13.30
CA LYS A 81 0.71 10.30 -14.07
C LYS A 81 -0.45 11.28 -14.08
N ARG A 82 -1.69 10.82 -14.25
CA ARG A 82 -2.87 11.70 -14.16
C ARG A 82 -3.04 12.29 -12.77
N ALA A 83 -2.84 11.49 -11.71
CA ALA A 83 -2.90 11.98 -10.33
C ALA A 83 -1.82 13.04 -10.06
N ALA A 84 -0.58 12.81 -10.49
CA ALA A 84 0.50 13.79 -10.38
C ALA A 84 0.20 15.08 -11.14
N ALA A 85 -0.39 14.98 -12.34
CA ALA A 85 -0.81 16.14 -13.13
C ALA A 85 -1.92 16.95 -12.43
N ARG A 86 -2.95 16.30 -11.85
CA ARG A 86 -3.98 16.98 -11.06
C ARG A 86 -3.38 17.68 -9.83
N ALA A 87 -2.37 17.08 -9.23
CA ALA A 87 -1.64 17.66 -8.11
C ALA A 87 -0.63 18.75 -8.52
N ALA A 88 -0.47 19.04 -9.82
CA ALA A 88 0.56 19.93 -10.38
C ALA A 88 1.98 19.56 -9.91
N VAL A 89 2.30 18.26 -9.86
CA VAL A 89 3.60 17.71 -9.46
C VAL A 89 4.30 17.13 -10.69
N ALA A 90 5.58 17.49 -10.88
CA ALA A 90 6.43 16.80 -11.82
C ALA A 90 6.68 15.37 -11.30
N ALA A 91 6.39 14.36 -12.12
CA ALA A 91 6.56 12.98 -11.70
C ALA A 91 7.13 12.11 -12.82
N ARG A 92 8.13 11.31 -12.48
CA ARG A 92 8.65 10.20 -13.28
C ARG A 92 8.02 8.91 -12.81
N VAL A 93 7.17 8.32 -13.64
CA VAL A 93 6.47 7.07 -13.30
C VAL A 93 6.98 5.95 -14.19
N GLU A 94 7.58 4.93 -13.59
CA GLU A 94 8.26 3.83 -14.29
C GLU A 94 7.83 2.46 -13.77
N PRO A 95 7.91 1.38 -14.58
CA PRO A 95 7.67 0.04 -14.09
C PRO A 95 8.95 -0.55 -13.46
N ALA A 96 8.77 -1.45 -12.49
CA ALA A 96 9.76 -2.45 -12.10
C ALA A 96 9.12 -3.83 -12.30
N LEU A 97 9.41 -4.45 -13.43
CA LEU A 97 8.80 -5.73 -13.82
C LEU A 97 9.46 -6.88 -13.04
N VAL A 98 9.12 -7.00 -11.77
CA VAL A 98 9.47 -8.17 -10.94
C VAL A 98 8.40 -9.22 -11.21
N VAL A 99 8.69 -10.17 -12.08
CA VAL A 99 7.75 -11.18 -12.58
C VAL A 99 8.16 -12.61 -12.25
N ASP A 100 9.37 -12.78 -11.77
CA ASP A 100 9.96 -14.02 -11.25
C ASP A 100 11.06 -13.69 -10.22
N ARG A 101 11.64 -14.73 -9.63
CA ARG A 101 12.68 -14.55 -8.61
C ARG A 101 13.99 -14.01 -9.19
N GLU A 102 14.30 -14.29 -10.45
CA GLU A 102 15.49 -13.79 -11.13
C GLU A 102 15.39 -12.27 -11.34
N THR A 103 14.28 -11.78 -11.83
CA THR A 103 14.01 -10.34 -11.94
C THR A 103 13.95 -9.65 -10.58
N GLY A 104 13.59 -10.40 -9.51
CA GLY A 104 13.66 -9.93 -8.12
C GLY A 104 15.10 -9.65 -7.64
N GLU A 105 16.11 -10.26 -8.25
CA GLU A 105 17.53 -10.03 -7.97
C GLU A 105 18.19 -9.04 -8.95
N ASN A 106 17.43 -8.42 -9.86
CA ASN A 106 17.98 -7.51 -10.86
C ASN A 106 18.44 -6.19 -10.25
N LEU A 107 19.73 -5.88 -10.39
CA LEU A 107 20.37 -4.69 -9.81
C LEU A 107 19.77 -3.36 -10.32
N ALA A 108 19.38 -3.29 -11.60
CA ALA A 108 18.81 -2.06 -12.17
C ALA A 108 17.40 -1.81 -11.63
N LEU A 109 16.58 -2.86 -11.46
CA LEU A 109 15.28 -2.76 -10.81
C LEU A 109 15.42 -2.39 -9.33
N ALA A 110 16.34 -3.01 -8.63
CA ALA A 110 16.64 -2.71 -7.23
C ALA A 110 17.07 -1.24 -7.03
N ALA A 111 17.94 -0.72 -7.87
CA ALA A 111 18.36 0.68 -7.83
C ALA A 111 17.19 1.63 -8.06
N ARG A 112 16.30 1.33 -9.01
CA ARG A 112 15.08 2.11 -9.27
C ARG A 112 14.14 2.11 -8.06
N LEU A 113 13.88 0.93 -7.48
CA LEU A 113 13.06 0.78 -6.27
C LEU A 113 13.66 1.52 -5.07
N SER A 114 14.97 1.37 -4.88
CA SER A 114 15.69 2.05 -3.81
C SER A 114 15.61 3.58 -3.91
N ALA A 115 15.50 4.15 -5.11
CA ALA A 115 15.42 5.59 -5.34
C ALA A 115 13.98 6.15 -5.36
N ALA A 116 12.96 5.31 -5.24
CA ALA A 116 11.56 5.71 -5.35
C ALA A 116 11.07 6.52 -4.14
N ASP A 117 10.13 7.44 -4.39
CA ASP A 117 9.38 8.19 -3.38
C ASP A 117 7.98 7.57 -3.14
N LEU A 118 7.48 6.85 -4.15
CA LEU A 118 6.25 6.06 -4.07
C LEU A 118 6.44 4.75 -4.83
N ILE A 119 6.11 3.65 -4.17
CA ILE A 119 6.10 2.32 -4.77
C ILE A 119 4.68 1.77 -4.71
N TYR A 120 4.14 1.36 -5.86
CA TYR A 120 2.77 0.90 -5.99
C TYR A 120 2.71 -0.55 -6.51
N LEU A 121 2.07 -1.43 -5.74
CA LEU A 121 1.83 -2.83 -6.08
C LEU A 121 0.37 -3.01 -6.49
N PRO A 122 0.04 -3.07 -7.79
CA PRO A 122 -1.33 -3.32 -8.26
C PRO A 122 -1.82 -4.73 -7.93
N GLY A 123 -3.12 -4.97 -8.20
CA GLY A 123 -3.79 -6.24 -7.98
C GLY A 123 -3.38 -7.35 -8.95
N GLY A 124 -3.97 -8.53 -8.72
CA GLY A 124 -3.73 -9.78 -9.44
C GLY A 124 -3.84 -11.00 -8.52
N HIS A 125 -2.86 -11.89 -8.53
CA HIS A 125 -2.82 -13.09 -7.71
C HIS A 125 -2.09 -12.83 -6.38
N PRO A 126 -2.75 -13.00 -5.22
CA PRO A 126 -2.19 -12.61 -3.93
C PRO A 126 -0.99 -13.47 -3.48
N ASP A 127 -0.90 -14.72 -3.92
CA ASP A 127 0.23 -15.62 -3.63
C ASP A 127 1.53 -15.16 -4.31
N LEU A 128 1.43 -14.45 -5.43
CA LEU A 128 2.60 -14.01 -6.18
C LEU A 128 3.36 -12.88 -5.48
N VAL A 129 2.68 -12.03 -4.73
CA VAL A 129 3.35 -10.89 -4.11
C VAL A 129 4.43 -11.34 -3.12
N PRO A 130 4.13 -12.15 -2.08
CA PRO A 130 5.19 -12.68 -1.21
C PRO A 130 6.09 -13.68 -1.95
N GLY A 131 5.54 -14.54 -2.80
CA GLY A 131 6.30 -15.57 -3.50
C GLY A 131 7.42 -15.01 -4.39
N LEU A 132 7.21 -13.85 -5.01
CA LEU A 132 8.18 -13.22 -5.90
C LEU A 132 9.08 -12.21 -5.19
N LEU A 133 8.60 -11.57 -4.14
CA LEU A 133 9.32 -10.47 -3.49
C LEU A 133 10.07 -10.90 -2.23
N GLU A 134 9.52 -11.79 -1.41
CA GLU A 134 10.11 -12.12 -0.11
C GLU A 134 11.57 -12.58 -0.23
N GLY A 135 12.47 -11.96 0.55
CA GLY A 135 13.90 -12.27 0.58
C GLY A 135 14.72 -11.81 -0.62
N THR A 136 14.09 -11.20 -1.65
CA THR A 136 14.80 -10.71 -2.85
C THR A 136 15.47 -9.35 -2.64
N LEU A 137 16.37 -9.01 -3.56
CA LEU A 137 16.99 -7.69 -3.61
C LEU A 137 15.93 -6.58 -3.87
N ALA A 138 14.93 -6.86 -4.70
CA ALA A 138 13.83 -5.94 -4.96
C ALA A 138 13.07 -5.61 -3.66
N TRP A 139 12.72 -6.61 -2.85
CA TRP A 139 12.04 -6.37 -1.57
C TRP A 139 12.91 -5.59 -0.59
N ARG A 140 14.18 -5.96 -0.44
CA ARG A 140 15.13 -5.19 0.39
C ARG A 140 15.24 -3.74 -0.05
N SER A 141 15.18 -3.47 -1.36
CA SER A 141 15.21 -2.11 -1.92
C SER A 141 13.93 -1.33 -1.65
N ILE A 142 12.76 -1.99 -1.69
CA ILE A 142 11.48 -1.41 -1.29
C ILE A 142 11.52 -1.02 0.19
N LEU A 143 11.98 -1.92 1.06
CA LEU A 143 12.12 -1.63 2.50
C LEU A 143 13.11 -0.49 2.77
N ALA A 144 14.23 -0.43 2.04
CA ALA A 144 15.19 0.67 2.15
C ALA A 144 14.59 2.01 1.72
N ALA A 145 13.81 2.05 0.63
CA ALA A 145 13.08 3.24 0.20
C ALA A 145 12.06 3.68 1.26
N HIS A 146 11.28 2.73 1.77
CA HIS A 146 10.30 2.99 2.83
C HIS A 146 10.96 3.55 4.11
N ALA A 147 12.09 2.97 4.53
CA ALA A 147 12.85 3.49 5.68
C ALA A 147 13.38 4.92 5.48
N ARG A 148 13.54 5.39 4.23
CA ARG A 148 13.90 6.77 3.89
C ARG A 148 12.70 7.72 3.79
N GLY A 149 11.47 7.22 3.95
CA GLY A 149 10.25 8.01 3.88
C GLY A 149 9.40 7.78 2.62
N ALA A 150 9.76 6.84 1.74
CA ALA A 150 8.94 6.51 0.58
C ALA A 150 7.61 5.86 0.99
N VAL A 151 6.54 6.21 0.28
CA VAL A 151 5.25 5.56 0.45
C VAL A 151 5.27 4.18 -0.23
N VAL A 152 4.78 3.15 0.46
CA VAL A 152 4.53 1.83 -0.13
C VAL A 152 3.03 1.58 -0.16
N ALA A 153 2.50 1.41 -1.36
CA ALA A 153 1.08 1.21 -1.60
C ALA A 153 0.79 -0.15 -2.24
N GLY A 154 -0.32 -0.76 -1.88
CA GLY A 154 -0.82 -1.97 -2.53
C GLY A 154 -2.32 -1.91 -2.76
N ALA A 155 -2.80 -2.43 -3.91
CA ALA A 155 -4.21 -2.57 -4.23
C ALA A 155 -4.59 -4.04 -4.35
N SER A 156 -5.78 -4.42 -3.86
CA SER A 156 -6.31 -5.79 -3.94
C SER A 156 -5.25 -6.81 -3.50
N ALA A 157 -4.79 -7.69 -4.38
CA ALA A 157 -3.72 -8.65 -4.11
C ALA A 157 -2.41 -7.99 -3.65
N GLY A 158 -2.09 -6.77 -4.14
CA GLY A 158 -0.96 -5.99 -3.67
C GLY A 158 -1.12 -5.59 -2.20
N ALA A 159 -2.31 -5.16 -1.78
CA ALA A 159 -2.60 -4.83 -0.38
C ALA A 159 -2.56 -6.07 0.52
N MET A 160 -3.12 -7.19 0.05
CA MET A 160 -3.03 -8.48 0.75
C MET A 160 -1.57 -8.91 0.95
N GLY A 161 -0.74 -8.71 -0.06
CA GLY A 161 0.68 -9.06 -0.01
C GLY A 161 1.50 -8.22 0.98
N LEU A 162 1.12 -6.98 1.25
CA LEU A 162 1.79 -6.11 2.24
C LEU A 162 1.40 -6.44 3.69
N ALA A 163 0.29 -7.13 3.91
CA ALA A 163 -0.21 -7.52 5.23
C ALA A 163 0.64 -8.62 5.89
N GLY A 164 0.22 -9.09 7.05
CA GLY A 164 0.88 -10.20 7.75
C GLY A 164 0.47 -11.58 7.23
N ARG A 165 -0.73 -11.67 6.63
CA ARG A 165 -1.26 -12.88 5.99
C ARG A 165 -1.98 -12.52 4.69
N THR A 166 -1.90 -13.42 3.73
CA THR A 166 -2.64 -13.34 2.46
C THR A 166 -3.44 -14.62 2.24
N TRP A 167 -4.60 -14.50 1.62
CA TRP A 167 -5.45 -15.62 1.27
C TRP A 167 -5.18 -16.11 -0.14
N THR A 168 -5.25 -17.43 -0.31
CA THR A 168 -5.22 -18.11 -1.61
C THR A 168 -6.28 -19.21 -1.64
N PRO A 169 -6.62 -19.76 -2.81
CA PRO A 169 -7.56 -20.90 -2.89
C PRO A 169 -7.13 -22.12 -2.07
N THR A 170 -5.85 -22.20 -1.69
CA THR A 170 -5.30 -23.31 -0.87
C THR A 170 -5.19 -22.96 0.61
N GLY A 171 -5.64 -21.77 1.02
CA GLY A 171 -5.63 -21.33 2.41
C GLY A 171 -4.74 -20.10 2.66
N TRP A 172 -4.47 -19.84 3.94
CA TRP A 172 -3.64 -18.73 4.38
C TRP A 172 -2.15 -18.98 4.14
N LEU A 173 -1.48 -17.97 3.62
CA LEU A 173 -0.04 -17.92 3.49
C LEU A 173 0.56 -16.75 4.27
N PRO A 174 1.81 -16.85 4.75
CA PRO A 174 2.58 -15.69 5.17
C PRO A 174 2.64 -14.68 4.03
N ALA A 175 2.48 -13.39 4.34
CA ALA A 175 2.68 -12.30 3.40
C ALA A 175 3.96 -11.53 3.75
N LEU A 176 4.20 -10.39 3.12
CA LEU A 176 5.46 -9.63 3.29
C LEU A 176 5.60 -8.96 4.67
N ASN A 177 4.53 -8.99 5.47
CA ASN A 177 4.49 -8.54 6.86
C ASN A 177 4.95 -7.08 7.08
N LEU A 178 4.73 -6.22 6.08
CA LEU A 178 4.97 -4.79 6.23
C LEU A 178 3.97 -4.17 7.21
N VAL A 179 2.72 -4.66 7.21
CA VAL A 179 1.70 -4.38 8.23
C VAL A 179 1.43 -5.67 9.01
N PRO A 180 2.14 -5.89 10.14
CA PRO A 180 2.01 -7.12 10.90
C PRO A 180 0.63 -7.24 11.58
N ARG A 181 0.22 -8.48 11.88
CA ARG A 181 -1.06 -8.79 12.55
C ARG A 181 -2.31 -8.27 11.83
N LEU A 182 -2.19 -8.03 10.53
CA LEU A 182 -3.28 -7.61 9.66
C LEU A 182 -3.51 -8.65 8.56
N PHE A 183 -4.76 -8.88 8.21
CA PHE A 183 -5.11 -9.36 6.87
C PHE A 183 -6.09 -8.40 6.21
N VAL A 184 -5.96 -8.24 4.90
CA VAL A 184 -6.80 -7.36 4.09
C VAL A 184 -7.81 -8.19 3.32
N ALA A 185 -9.09 -7.83 3.42
CA ALA A 185 -10.17 -8.33 2.61
C ALA A 185 -10.56 -7.26 1.57
N PRO A 186 -9.94 -7.27 0.38
CA PRO A 186 -10.28 -6.36 -0.70
C PRO A 186 -11.63 -6.73 -1.32
N HIS A 187 -12.19 -5.87 -2.17
CA HIS A 187 -13.52 -6.08 -2.79
C HIS A 187 -14.57 -6.46 -1.73
N PHE A 188 -14.61 -5.68 -0.63
CA PHE A 188 -15.21 -6.13 0.62
C PHE A 188 -16.69 -6.48 0.51
N ALA A 189 -17.47 -5.80 -0.33
CA ALA A 189 -18.87 -6.17 -0.56
C ALA A 189 -19.03 -7.60 -1.09
N MET A 190 -18.13 -8.04 -1.99
CA MET A 190 -18.12 -9.41 -2.51
C MET A 190 -17.63 -10.41 -1.45
N PHE A 191 -16.61 -10.02 -0.66
CA PHE A 191 -16.13 -10.83 0.45
C PHE A 191 -17.22 -11.01 1.51
N GLU A 192 -17.92 -9.94 1.91
CA GLU A 192 -19.00 -9.97 2.91
C GLU A 192 -20.18 -10.84 2.44
N ALA A 193 -20.54 -10.79 1.15
CA ALA A 193 -21.58 -11.65 0.58
C ALA A 193 -21.27 -13.16 0.65
N ASN A 194 -19.99 -13.52 0.77
CA ASN A 194 -19.52 -14.90 0.85
C ASN A 194 -18.94 -15.25 2.23
N LEU A 195 -19.24 -14.48 3.25
CA LEU A 195 -18.61 -14.58 4.58
C LEU A 195 -18.72 -15.99 5.19
N GLY A 196 -19.83 -16.71 4.95
CA GLY A 196 -20.01 -18.07 5.44
C GLY A 196 -18.96 -19.05 4.92
N ALA A 197 -18.51 -18.89 3.68
CA ALA A 197 -17.45 -19.73 3.11
C ALA A 197 -16.06 -19.44 3.73
N TRP A 198 -15.90 -18.26 4.34
CA TRP A 198 -14.65 -17.81 4.93
C TRP A 198 -14.61 -17.91 6.46
N ALA A 199 -15.75 -18.23 7.11
CA ALA A 199 -15.91 -18.10 8.56
C ALA A 199 -14.80 -18.84 9.34
N THR A 200 -14.57 -20.13 9.05
CA THR A 200 -13.52 -20.91 9.74
C THR A 200 -12.13 -20.32 9.54
N ALA A 201 -11.82 -19.91 8.31
CA ALA A 201 -10.50 -19.33 7.99
C ALA A 201 -10.29 -17.98 8.69
N ILE A 202 -11.37 -17.19 8.84
CA ILE A 202 -11.34 -15.93 9.57
C ILE A 202 -11.11 -16.20 11.06
N ASP A 203 -11.86 -17.12 11.66
CA ASP A 203 -11.74 -17.48 13.08
C ASP A 203 -10.32 -17.97 13.44
N GLU A 204 -9.69 -18.73 12.55
CA GLU A 204 -8.28 -19.16 12.71
C GLU A 204 -7.34 -17.97 12.83
N LEU A 205 -7.48 -16.94 11.95
CA LEU A 205 -6.62 -15.77 12.00
C LEU A 205 -6.94 -14.85 13.18
N GLU A 206 -8.22 -14.63 13.47
CA GLU A 206 -8.62 -13.81 14.61
C GLU A 206 -8.14 -14.44 15.94
N THR A 207 -8.23 -15.77 16.06
CA THR A 207 -7.66 -16.53 17.19
C THR A 207 -6.14 -16.40 17.25
N ALA A 208 -5.47 -16.35 16.10
CA ALA A 208 -4.03 -16.13 16.02
C ALA A 208 -3.62 -14.65 16.24
N GLY A 209 -4.56 -13.77 16.56
CA GLY A 209 -4.32 -12.37 16.89
C GLY A 209 -4.15 -11.45 15.69
N PHE A 210 -4.79 -11.77 14.55
CA PHE A 210 -4.84 -10.91 13.38
C PHE A 210 -6.15 -10.12 13.34
N GLY A 211 -6.05 -8.81 13.12
CA GLY A 211 -7.19 -7.99 12.79
C GLY A 211 -7.51 -8.04 11.30
N ARG A 212 -8.75 -7.76 10.94
CA ARG A 212 -9.23 -7.76 9.56
C ARG A 212 -9.57 -6.36 9.09
N LEU A 213 -9.00 -5.96 7.95
CA LEU A 213 -9.36 -4.72 7.27
C LEU A 213 -10.09 -5.04 5.97
N GLY A 214 -11.41 -4.82 5.96
CA GLY A 214 -12.23 -4.86 4.76
C GLY A 214 -12.14 -3.52 4.03
N LEU A 215 -11.91 -3.53 2.72
CA LEU A 215 -11.88 -2.34 1.90
C LEU A 215 -12.79 -2.52 0.68
N ASP A 216 -13.75 -1.62 0.51
CA ASP A 216 -14.58 -1.58 -0.69
C ASP A 216 -13.73 -1.19 -1.91
N GLU A 217 -14.23 -1.46 -3.11
CA GLU A 217 -13.58 -1.03 -4.35
C GLU A 217 -13.46 0.50 -4.40
N ARG A 218 -12.44 1.00 -5.09
CA ARG A 218 -12.11 2.43 -5.23
C ARG A 218 -12.01 3.15 -3.89
N THR A 219 -11.59 2.40 -2.86
CA THR A 219 -11.44 2.90 -1.49
C THR A 219 -10.18 2.36 -0.89
N GLY A 220 -9.44 3.21 -0.21
CA GLY A 220 -8.22 2.80 0.46
C GLY A 220 -7.95 3.61 1.72
N VAL A 221 -6.96 3.16 2.45
CA VAL A 221 -6.48 3.81 3.67
C VAL A 221 -5.00 4.13 3.54
N ILE A 222 -4.60 5.28 4.08
CA ILE A 222 -3.20 5.74 4.11
C ILE A 222 -2.82 6.01 5.56
N SER A 223 -1.77 5.39 6.05
CA SER A 223 -1.26 5.61 7.42
C SER A 223 -0.70 7.03 7.58
N THR A 224 -0.87 7.64 8.74
CA THR A 224 -0.27 8.94 9.05
C THR A 224 1.21 8.82 9.34
N ASP A 225 1.60 7.72 9.97
CA ASP A 225 3.00 7.37 10.26
C ASP A 225 3.19 5.85 10.20
N PHE A 226 4.43 5.41 10.27
CA PHE A 226 4.79 3.99 10.30
C PHE A 226 4.45 3.30 11.64
N ALA A 227 4.32 4.06 12.70
CA ALA A 227 4.26 3.52 14.08
C ALA A 227 2.83 3.15 14.53
N GLY A 228 1.87 3.00 13.61
CA GLY A 228 0.49 2.66 13.94
C GLY A 228 -0.35 3.85 14.36
N GLY A 229 -0.06 5.03 13.81
CA GLY A 229 -0.97 6.18 13.88
C GLY A 229 -2.28 5.94 13.13
N PRO A 230 -3.22 6.88 13.20
CA PRO A 230 -4.49 6.73 12.52
C PRO A 230 -4.30 6.57 11.00
N TRP A 231 -5.19 5.83 10.38
CA TRP A 231 -5.24 5.61 8.94
C TRP A 231 -6.39 6.41 8.34
N HIS A 232 -6.09 7.31 7.44
CA HIS A 232 -7.10 8.12 6.75
C HIS A 232 -7.73 7.35 5.61
N VAL A 233 -9.07 7.43 5.49
CA VAL A 233 -9.85 6.78 4.44
C VAL A 233 -10.04 7.73 3.26
N PHE A 234 -9.80 7.21 2.04
CA PHE A 234 -9.99 7.93 0.78
C PHE A 234 -10.73 7.04 -0.21
N GLY A 235 -11.67 7.60 -0.97
CA GLY A 235 -12.41 6.89 -2.01
C GLY A 235 -13.92 6.98 -1.86
N GLU A 236 -14.66 6.21 -2.66
CA GLU A 236 -16.13 6.28 -2.76
C GLU A 236 -16.85 5.36 -1.78
N GLY A 237 -16.21 4.25 -1.37
CA GLY A 237 -16.80 3.23 -0.50
C GLY A 237 -16.39 3.40 0.96
N ARG A 238 -16.28 2.28 1.64
CA ARG A 238 -16.04 2.18 3.08
C ARG A 238 -14.80 1.37 3.40
N ALA A 239 -14.16 1.70 4.51
CA ALA A 239 -13.19 0.88 5.17
C ALA A 239 -13.81 0.27 6.44
N HIS A 240 -13.64 -1.03 6.63
CA HIS A 240 -14.25 -1.82 7.69
C HIS A 240 -13.16 -2.45 8.54
N TRP A 241 -12.99 -1.98 9.74
CA TRP A 241 -12.01 -2.51 10.66
C TRP A 241 -12.65 -3.48 11.66
N TYR A 242 -12.10 -4.67 11.78
CA TYR A 242 -12.44 -5.69 12.76
C TYR A 242 -11.22 -5.93 13.64
N PRO A 243 -11.16 -5.31 14.83
CA PRO A 243 -10.04 -5.50 15.74
C PRO A 243 -10.02 -6.90 16.34
N VAL A 244 -8.84 -7.33 16.77
CA VAL A 244 -8.71 -8.54 17.60
C VAL A 244 -9.55 -8.37 18.87
N GLY A 245 -10.34 -9.38 19.20
CA GLY A 245 -11.25 -9.34 20.35
C GLY A 245 -12.67 -8.90 20.03
N GLY A 246 -12.97 -8.65 18.77
CA GLY A 246 -14.32 -8.42 18.24
C GLY A 246 -14.71 -6.95 18.07
N GLY A 247 -15.87 -6.77 17.48
CA GLY A 247 -16.39 -5.46 17.08
C GLY A 247 -16.16 -5.13 15.60
N ARG A 248 -16.77 -4.06 15.15
CA ARG A 248 -16.60 -3.51 13.80
C ARG A 248 -16.61 -1.99 13.86
N VAL A 249 -15.60 -1.38 13.27
CA VAL A 249 -15.56 0.07 13.03
C VAL A 249 -15.65 0.30 11.54
N VAL A 250 -16.49 1.22 11.11
CA VAL A 250 -16.65 1.58 9.69
C VAL A 250 -16.30 3.04 9.54
N ALA A 251 -15.52 3.36 8.54
CA ALA A 251 -15.12 4.72 8.21
C ALA A 251 -15.26 4.97 6.71
N VAL A 252 -15.55 6.22 6.35
CA VAL A 252 -15.72 6.69 4.97
C VAL A 252 -14.67 7.76 4.64
N HIS A 253 -14.68 8.23 3.41
CA HIS A 253 -13.78 9.29 2.94
C HIS A 253 -13.68 10.45 3.92
N GLY A 254 -12.46 10.84 4.24
CA GLY A 254 -12.14 11.91 5.18
C GLY A 254 -12.10 11.51 6.66
N GLU A 255 -12.60 10.32 7.01
CA GLU A 255 -12.53 9.79 8.36
C GLU A 255 -11.24 9.00 8.60
N THR A 256 -11.03 8.59 9.86
CA THR A 256 -9.85 7.83 10.27
C THR A 256 -10.22 6.53 10.96
N LEU A 257 -9.34 5.54 10.81
CA LEU A 257 -9.36 4.28 11.55
C LEU A 257 -8.09 4.17 12.39
N ASP A 258 -8.23 3.67 13.62
CA ASP A 258 -7.09 3.27 14.43
C ASP A 258 -6.96 1.73 14.36
N LEU A 259 -6.11 1.25 13.46
CA LEU A 259 -5.93 -0.19 13.26
C LEU A 259 -5.14 -0.86 14.39
N PHE A 260 -4.30 -0.08 15.08
CA PHE A 260 -3.44 -0.58 16.15
C PHE A 260 -3.42 0.44 17.29
N PRO A 261 -4.52 0.57 18.07
CA PRO A 261 -4.59 1.54 19.13
C PRO A 261 -3.42 1.30 20.10
N ARG A 262 -2.65 2.34 20.38
CA ARG A 262 -1.63 2.29 21.40
C ARG A 262 -2.34 2.05 22.73
N THR A 263 -2.04 0.95 23.37
CA THR A 263 -2.47 0.77 24.77
C THR A 263 -1.94 1.98 25.55
N PRO A 264 -2.78 2.75 26.23
CA PRO A 264 -2.25 3.82 27.09
C PRO A 264 -1.23 3.19 28.06
N PRO A 265 -0.10 3.86 28.33
CA PRO A 265 0.85 3.36 29.29
C PRO A 265 0.13 3.16 30.64
N PRO A 266 0.45 2.09 31.37
CA PRO A 266 -0.15 1.78 32.66
C PRO A 266 0.09 2.89 33.71
#